data_621f47c653e09c71c692cebf42eb5690
#
_entry.id   621f47c653e09c71c692cebf42eb5690
#
_cell.length_a   1.000
_cell.length_b   1.000
_cell.length_c   1.000
_cell.angle_alpha   90.00
_cell.angle_beta   90.00
_cell.angle_gamma   90.00
#
_symmetry.space_group_name_H-M   'P 1'
#
loop_
_entity.id
_entity.type
_entity.pdbx_description
1 polymer ?
#
loop_
_entity_poly.entity_id
_entity_poly.type
_entity_poly.pdbx_seq_one_letter_code
_entity_poly.pdbx_strand_id
1 'polypeptide(L)'
;SMDGDLKEIDLERRSVDLRPVRTKRLRDGSHTIGYLRITQFSESVPRKIEEALEELNEKEVEGIILDLRNNSGGLVSSGIAVADCFLNKKLIVETKNREGIKDSIISEEDTTFNGPMVTLVNSGTASASEILAGALQDNNRSALIGKQTYGKGLIQSLKSLTDDSGIAITVASYLTPNGNNIQGRGIIPDKILDFNEAKDFGSSEDKWVKNAEIYLSSILDKKELQNNEIKISDKA
;
A
#
# COMPACT_ATOMS: atom_id res chain seq x y z
N SER A 1 28.36 16.54 8.12
CA SER A 1 29.41 17.53 8.27
C SER A 1 30.58 17.12 7.38
N MET A 2 31.09 18.04 6.55
CA MET A 2 32.23 17.77 5.67
C MET A 2 33.58 17.95 6.39
N ASP A 3 33.58 18.19 7.68
CA ASP A 3 34.78 18.23 8.51
C ASP A 3 34.87 16.89 9.24
N GLY A 4 35.93 16.14 8.93
CA GLY A 4 36.12 14.72 9.27
C GLY A 4 36.33 14.37 10.73
N ASP A 5 35.65 15.00 11.66
CA ASP A 5 35.64 14.62 13.05
C ASP A 5 34.78 13.38 13.28
N LEU A 6 35.44 12.27 13.57
CA LEU A 6 34.79 11.04 14.02
C LEU A 6 34.09 11.33 15.36
N LYS A 7 32.77 11.21 15.37
CA LYS A 7 31.98 11.26 16.60
C LYS A 7 31.69 9.83 17.06
N GLU A 8 32.17 9.47 18.22
CA GLU A 8 31.80 8.23 18.91
C GLU A 8 30.44 8.46 19.57
N ILE A 9 29.47 7.59 19.28
CA ILE A 9 28.11 7.67 19.84
C ILE A 9 27.77 6.30 20.42
N ASP A 10 27.51 6.26 21.71
CA ASP A 10 27.02 5.07 22.39
C ASP A 10 25.53 4.88 22.05
N LEU A 11 25.20 3.71 21.50
CA LEU A 11 23.83 3.32 21.17
C LEU A 11 23.37 2.19 22.07
N GLU A 12 22.32 2.44 22.85
CA GLU A 12 21.67 1.42 23.65
C GLU A 12 20.51 0.80 22.86
N ARG A 13 20.48 -0.55 22.75
CA ARG A 13 19.35 -1.26 22.18
C ARG A 13 18.15 -1.19 23.12
N ARG A 14 17.06 -0.61 22.64
CA ARG A 14 15.77 -0.56 23.34
C ARG A 14 14.66 -1.08 22.44
N SER A 15 13.62 -1.67 23.05
CA SER A 15 12.38 -1.93 22.35
C SER A 15 11.73 -0.60 21.99
N VAL A 16 11.45 -0.39 20.70
CA VAL A 16 10.75 0.80 20.20
C VAL A 16 9.37 0.36 19.75
N ASP A 17 8.33 0.94 20.35
CA ASP A 17 6.95 0.74 19.89
C ASP A 17 6.74 1.52 18.59
N LEU A 18 6.91 0.82 17.49
CA LEU A 18 6.59 1.35 16.17
C LEU A 18 5.08 1.27 15.98
N ARG A 19 4.45 2.39 15.65
CA ARG A 19 3.06 2.43 15.18
C ARG A 19 3.03 2.33 13.66
N PRO A 20 3.09 1.10 13.09
CA PRO A 20 3.19 0.92 11.65
C PRO A 20 1.89 1.27 10.90
N VAL A 21 0.76 1.28 11.60
CA VAL A 21 -0.56 1.66 11.08
C VAL A 21 -1.04 2.92 11.79
N ARG A 22 -1.50 3.89 11.01
CA ARG A 22 -2.10 5.14 11.50
C ARG A 22 -3.36 5.42 10.72
N THR A 23 -4.41 5.83 11.43
CA THR A 23 -5.70 6.20 10.84
C THR A 23 -6.08 7.63 11.17
N LYS A 24 -6.79 8.26 10.26
CA LYS A 24 -7.48 9.53 10.48
C LYS A 24 -8.80 9.53 9.73
N ARG A 25 -9.77 10.25 10.21
CA ARG A 25 -10.97 10.60 9.45
C ARG A 25 -10.79 12.01 8.87
N LEU A 26 -10.97 12.12 7.57
CA LEU A 26 -10.95 13.37 6.83
C LEU A 26 -12.38 13.69 6.40
N ARG A 27 -12.68 14.97 6.26
CA ARG A 27 -13.97 15.44 5.71
C ARG A 27 -13.68 16.39 4.57
N ASP A 28 -14.16 16.03 3.38
CA ASP A 28 -14.13 16.87 2.20
C ASP A 28 -15.58 17.17 1.77
N GLY A 29 -16.07 18.37 2.13
CA GLY A 29 -17.46 18.77 1.84
C GLY A 29 -18.48 17.81 2.46
N SER A 30 -19.17 17.02 1.60
CA SER A 30 -20.21 16.07 1.99
C SER A 30 -19.67 14.69 2.37
N HIS A 31 -18.46 14.33 1.95
CA HIS A 31 -17.94 12.98 2.12
C HIS A 31 -17.08 12.80 3.37
N THR A 32 -17.20 11.62 3.97
CA THR A 32 -16.33 11.16 5.06
C THR A 32 -15.32 10.17 4.52
N ILE A 33 -14.02 10.52 4.52
CA ILE A 33 -12.95 9.74 3.96
C ILE A 33 -12.03 9.22 5.07
N GLY A 34 -11.70 7.93 5.04
CA GLY A 34 -10.69 7.32 5.88
C GLY A 34 -9.30 7.52 5.29
N TYR A 35 -8.35 8.04 6.08
CA TYR A 35 -6.93 8.02 5.75
C TYR A 35 -6.26 6.91 6.55
N LEU A 36 -5.63 5.98 5.84
CA LEU A 36 -4.98 4.81 6.38
C LEU A 36 -3.52 4.78 5.91
N ARG A 37 -2.56 4.96 6.81
CA ARG A 37 -1.14 4.94 6.49
C ARG A 37 -0.45 3.72 7.05
N ILE A 38 0.32 3.03 6.19
CA ILE A 38 1.20 1.92 6.57
C ILE A 38 2.65 2.38 6.38
N THR A 39 3.46 2.36 7.44
CA THR A 39 4.86 2.82 7.39
C THR A 39 5.86 1.69 7.20
N GLN A 40 5.49 0.45 7.56
CA GLN A 40 6.31 -0.74 7.43
C GLN A 40 5.43 -1.99 7.55
N PHE A 41 5.80 -3.09 6.93
CA PHE A 41 5.12 -4.38 7.06
C PHE A 41 5.82 -5.26 8.10
N SER A 42 5.13 -5.55 9.21
CA SER A 42 5.52 -6.47 10.27
C SER A 42 4.42 -7.49 10.53
N GLU A 43 4.68 -8.51 11.34
CA GLU A 43 3.70 -9.55 11.70
C GLU A 43 2.38 -9.00 12.26
N SER A 44 2.43 -7.88 12.97
CA SER A 44 1.24 -7.29 13.60
C SER A 44 0.40 -6.43 12.65
N VAL A 45 0.89 -6.11 11.44
CA VAL A 45 0.21 -5.16 10.54
C VAL A 45 -1.11 -5.68 10.00
N PRO A 46 -1.25 -6.94 9.54
CA PRO A 46 -2.54 -7.43 9.03
C PRO A 46 -3.66 -7.22 10.04
N ARG A 47 -3.50 -7.71 11.28
CA ARG A 47 -4.48 -7.54 12.34
C ARG A 47 -4.80 -6.06 12.63
N LYS A 48 -3.76 -5.20 12.66
CA LYS A 48 -3.96 -3.75 12.88
C LYS A 48 -4.71 -3.09 11.71
N ILE A 49 -4.60 -3.60 10.51
CA ILE A 49 -5.37 -3.12 9.35
C ILE A 49 -6.82 -3.54 9.47
N GLU A 50 -7.10 -4.79 9.84
CA GLU A 50 -8.46 -5.27 10.08
C GLU A 50 -9.16 -4.42 11.15
N GLU A 51 -8.52 -4.24 12.32
CA GLU A 51 -9.01 -3.39 13.41
C GLU A 51 -9.26 -1.94 12.94
N ALA A 52 -8.34 -1.40 12.14
CA ALA A 52 -8.45 -0.05 11.59
C ALA A 52 -9.60 0.08 10.57
N LEU A 53 -9.82 -0.93 9.73
CA LEU A 53 -10.92 -0.96 8.76
C LEU A 53 -12.27 -1.12 9.45
N GLU A 54 -12.37 -1.94 10.49
CA GLU A 54 -13.57 -2.05 11.34
C GLU A 54 -13.90 -0.69 11.98
N GLU A 55 -12.92 -0.02 12.60
CA GLU A 55 -13.08 1.32 13.18
C GLU A 55 -13.55 2.36 12.14
N LEU A 56 -13.00 2.30 10.92
CA LEU A 56 -13.40 3.22 9.84
C LEU A 56 -14.82 2.91 9.33
N ASN A 57 -15.20 1.64 9.25
CA ASN A 57 -16.57 1.23 8.89
C ASN A 57 -17.58 1.68 9.95
N GLU A 58 -17.29 1.54 11.25
CA GLU A 58 -18.12 2.06 12.32
C GLU A 58 -18.31 3.59 12.25
N LYS A 59 -17.33 4.30 11.72
CA LYS A 59 -17.36 5.75 11.50
C LYS A 59 -18.01 6.15 10.18
N GLU A 60 -18.60 5.21 9.48
CA GLU A 60 -19.34 5.42 8.22
C GLU A 60 -18.48 6.12 7.15
N VAL A 61 -17.21 5.70 6.99
CA VAL A 61 -16.37 6.24 5.92
C VAL A 61 -16.82 5.68 4.57
N GLU A 62 -16.96 6.57 3.60
CA GLU A 62 -17.45 6.28 2.26
C GLU A 62 -16.33 5.81 1.31
N GLY A 63 -15.09 6.18 1.63
CA GLY A 63 -13.91 5.80 0.85
C GLY A 63 -12.62 5.89 1.67
N ILE A 64 -11.53 5.26 1.16
CA ILE A 64 -10.24 5.19 1.84
C ILE A 64 -9.11 5.73 0.97
N ILE A 65 -8.25 6.55 1.58
CA ILE A 65 -6.92 6.89 1.07
C ILE A 65 -5.90 6.00 1.79
N LEU A 66 -5.31 5.05 1.07
CA LEU A 66 -4.21 4.22 1.57
C LEU A 66 -2.87 4.90 1.26
N ASP A 67 -2.07 5.20 2.28
CA ASP A 67 -0.78 5.87 2.10
C ASP A 67 0.39 4.91 2.35
N LEU A 68 1.10 4.58 1.27
CA LEU A 68 2.29 3.73 1.24
C LEU A 68 3.58 4.52 0.98
N ARG A 69 3.54 5.86 0.99
CA ARG A 69 4.71 6.69 0.76
C ARG A 69 5.80 6.42 1.80
N ASN A 70 7.03 6.30 1.35
CA ASN A 70 8.21 5.96 2.17
C ASN A 70 8.06 4.67 2.98
N ASN A 71 7.20 3.75 2.56
CA ASN A 71 7.14 2.40 3.10
C ASN A 71 8.05 1.49 2.27
N SER A 72 9.23 1.20 2.79
CA SER A 72 10.24 0.36 2.12
C SER A 72 9.91 -1.13 2.11
N GLY A 73 8.72 -1.51 2.58
CA GLY A 73 8.26 -2.89 2.64
C GLY A 73 8.37 -3.51 4.04
N GLY A 74 8.84 -4.72 4.11
CA GLY A 74 8.94 -5.55 5.30
C GLY A 74 8.56 -7.00 4.96
N LEU A 75 7.79 -7.64 5.83
CA LEU A 75 7.34 -9.02 5.61
C LEU A 75 6.38 -9.10 4.41
N VAL A 76 6.73 -9.93 3.43
CA VAL A 76 5.95 -10.16 2.23
C VAL A 76 4.58 -10.76 2.57
N SER A 77 4.54 -11.73 3.48
CA SER A 77 3.29 -12.33 3.97
C SER A 77 2.33 -11.28 4.55
N SER A 78 2.87 -10.27 5.23
CA SER A 78 2.07 -9.17 5.77
C SER A 78 1.49 -8.28 4.65
N GLY A 79 2.28 -7.97 3.61
CA GLY A 79 1.79 -7.22 2.45
C GLY A 79 0.68 -7.96 1.69
N ILE A 80 0.83 -9.28 1.53
CA ILE A 80 -0.18 -10.17 0.91
C ILE A 80 -1.46 -10.19 1.75
N ALA A 81 -1.37 -10.40 3.07
CA ALA A 81 -2.52 -10.42 3.95
C ALA A 81 -3.26 -9.07 3.98
N VAL A 82 -2.55 -7.95 3.86
CA VAL A 82 -3.19 -6.64 3.72
C VAL A 82 -3.88 -6.48 2.36
N ALA A 83 -3.31 -7.02 1.27
CA ALA A 83 -3.98 -7.01 -0.03
C ALA A 83 -5.29 -7.81 -0.01
N ASP A 84 -5.31 -8.91 0.74
CA ASP A 84 -6.47 -9.76 0.95
C ASP A 84 -7.67 -9.00 1.57
N CYS A 85 -7.41 -8.09 2.51
CA CYS A 85 -8.46 -7.23 3.10
C CYS A 85 -9.24 -6.40 2.05
N PHE A 86 -8.69 -6.18 0.87
CA PHE A 86 -9.25 -5.30 -0.17
C PHE A 86 -9.66 -6.03 -1.46
N LEU A 87 -9.28 -7.29 -1.64
CA LEU A 87 -9.47 -8.05 -2.87
C LEU A 87 -10.31 -9.30 -2.60
N ASN A 88 -11.18 -9.67 -3.52
CA ASN A 88 -12.05 -10.84 -3.43
C ASN A 88 -11.76 -11.77 -4.61
N LYS A 89 -11.21 -12.96 -4.34
CA LYS A 89 -10.84 -13.99 -5.34
C LYS A 89 -10.02 -13.42 -6.50
N LYS A 90 -9.07 -12.56 -6.19
CA LYS A 90 -8.21 -11.89 -7.18
C LYS A 90 -6.76 -12.30 -7.00
N LEU A 91 -6.03 -12.38 -8.10
CA LEU A 91 -4.59 -12.59 -8.05
C LEU A 91 -3.90 -11.42 -7.36
N ILE A 92 -3.09 -11.71 -6.34
CA ILE A 92 -2.31 -10.70 -5.61
C ILE A 92 -0.92 -10.58 -6.22
N VAL A 93 -0.24 -11.71 -6.40
CA VAL A 93 1.15 -11.75 -6.87
C VAL A 93 1.50 -13.11 -7.45
N GLU A 94 2.38 -13.14 -8.43
CA GLU A 94 3.04 -14.36 -8.89
C GLU A 94 4.52 -14.33 -8.56
N THR A 95 5.12 -15.51 -8.38
CA THR A 95 6.55 -15.65 -8.27
C THR A 95 7.11 -16.35 -9.49
N LYS A 96 8.24 -15.87 -10.01
CA LYS A 96 8.92 -16.44 -11.16
C LYS A 96 10.37 -16.72 -10.81
N ASN A 97 10.80 -17.98 -10.96
CA ASN A 97 12.19 -18.37 -10.85
C ASN A 97 12.80 -18.63 -12.25
N ARG A 98 14.00 -19.27 -12.30
CA ARG A 98 14.68 -19.58 -13.57
C ARG A 98 13.91 -20.60 -14.43
N GLU A 99 13.05 -21.41 -13.84
CA GLU A 99 12.28 -22.47 -14.51
C GLU A 99 10.91 -22.01 -14.98
N GLY A 100 10.49 -20.79 -14.61
CA GLY A 100 9.20 -20.20 -14.96
C GLY A 100 8.40 -19.73 -13.75
N ILE A 101 7.08 -19.49 -13.92
CA ILE A 101 6.15 -19.16 -12.84
C ILE A 101 6.00 -20.39 -11.94
N LYS A 102 6.15 -20.19 -10.61
CA LYS A 102 6.05 -21.26 -9.61
C LYS A 102 4.80 -21.18 -8.78
N ASP A 103 4.50 -20.00 -8.23
CA ASP A 103 3.41 -19.83 -7.31
C ASP A 103 2.58 -18.60 -7.70
N SER A 104 1.26 -18.75 -7.57
CA SER A 104 0.29 -17.68 -7.72
C SER A 104 -0.50 -17.56 -6.41
N ILE A 105 -0.51 -16.37 -5.82
CA ILE A 105 -1.23 -16.12 -4.58
C ILE A 105 -2.50 -15.33 -4.91
N ILE A 106 -3.63 -15.91 -4.56
CA ILE A 106 -4.97 -15.38 -4.81
C ILE A 106 -5.58 -15.00 -3.47
N SER A 107 -6.30 -13.87 -3.42
CA SER A 107 -7.06 -13.46 -2.23
C SER A 107 -8.24 -14.39 -1.95
N GLU A 108 -8.63 -14.46 -0.69
CA GLU A 108 -9.80 -15.24 -0.22
C GLU A 108 -11.12 -14.54 -0.64
N GLU A 109 -12.23 -15.15 -0.23
CA GLU A 109 -13.56 -14.52 -0.23
C GLU A 109 -13.65 -13.55 0.95
N ASP A 110 -14.55 -12.55 0.85
CA ASP A 110 -14.89 -11.62 1.92
C ASP A 110 -13.82 -10.54 2.21
N THR A 111 -13.88 -9.47 1.43
CA THR A 111 -13.06 -8.28 1.70
C THR A 111 -13.56 -7.52 2.93
N THR A 112 -12.65 -7.04 3.77
CA THR A 112 -12.97 -6.22 4.94
C THR A 112 -13.51 -4.83 4.55
N PHE A 113 -13.10 -4.29 3.39
CA PHE A 113 -13.56 -3.01 2.88
C PHE A 113 -13.79 -3.01 1.37
N ASN A 114 -15.02 -2.73 0.94
CA ASN A 114 -15.46 -2.71 -0.46
C ASN A 114 -15.73 -1.31 -1.04
N GLY A 115 -15.62 -0.25 -0.23
CA GLY A 115 -15.81 1.13 -0.68
C GLY A 115 -14.74 1.60 -1.67
N PRO A 116 -14.95 2.71 -2.37
CA PRO A 116 -13.94 3.34 -3.22
C PRO A 116 -12.64 3.61 -2.47
N MET A 117 -11.50 3.47 -3.16
CA MET A 117 -10.19 3.75 -2.57
C MET A 117 -9.19 4.28 -3.58
N VAL A 118 -8.22 5.03 -3.09
CA VAL A 118 -7.04 5.47 -3.81
C VAL A 118 -5.79 5.17 -2.98
N THR A 119 -4.66 4.94 -3.64
CA THR A 119 -3.41 4.60 -2.96
C THR A 119 -2.32 5.60 -3.31
N LEU A 120 -1.70 6.20 -2.30
CA LEU A 120 -0.57 7.11 -2.45
C LEU A 120 0.74 6.32 -2.43
N VAL A 121 1.57 6.53 -3.45
CA VAL A 121 2.87 5.87 -3.60
C VAL A 121 3.95 6.88 -3.99
N ASN A 122 5.22 6.60 -3.65
CA ASN A 122 6.36 7.40 -4.07
C ASN A 122 7.62 6.54 -4.28
N SER A 123 8.75 7.16 -4.58
CA SER A 123 10.03 6.47 -4.80
C SER A 123 10.58 5.73 -3.56
N GLY A 124 10.05 6.00 -2.37
CA GLY A 124 10.35 5.26 -1.15
C GLY A 124 9.42 4.06 -0.90
N THR A 125 8.40 3.87 -1.74
CA THR A 125 7.52 2.68 -1.70
C THR A 125 8.24 1.50 -2.35
N ALA A 126 8.49 0.41 -1.61
CA ALA A 126 9.32 -0.70 -2.10
C ALA A 126 8.86 -2.09 -1.59
N SER A 127 9.24 -3.15 -2.31
CA SER A 127 9.11 -4.56 -1.88
C SER A 127 7.66 -4.96 -1.57
N ALA A 128 7.34 -5.40 -0.33
CA ALA A 128 5.98 -5.77 0.07
C ALA A 128 4.94 -4.67 -0.21
N SER A 129 5.33 -3.39 -0.14
CA SER A 129 4.46 -2.27 -0.50
C SER A 129 4.17 -2.24 -2.00
N GLU A 130 5.12 -2.66 -2.83
CA GLU A 130 4.91 -2.74 -4.29
C GLU A 130 4.04 -3.94 -4.66
N ILE A 131 4.13 -5.05 -3.91
CA ILE A 131 3.22 -6.19 -4.09
C ILE A 131 1.78 -5.74 -3.81
N LEU A 132 1.52 -5.07 -2.69
CA LEU A 132 0.20 -4.53 -2.37
C LEU A 132 -0.26 -3.51 -3.41
N ALA A 133 0.58 -2.52 -3.75
CA ALA A 133 0.23 -1.48 -4.72
C ALA A 133 -0.07 -2.07 -6.11
N GLY A 134 0.76 -2.99 -6.60
CA GLY A 134 0.56 -3.67 -7.88
C GLY A 134 -0.70 -4.53 -7.91
N ALA A 135 -0.98 -5.25 -6.81
CA ALA A 135 -2.21 -6.02 -6.68
C ALA A 135 -3.45 -5.13 -6.75
N LEU A 136 -3.44 -3.99 -6.07
CA LEU A 136 -4.57 -3.05 -6.06
C LEU A 136 -4.75 -2.38 -7.43
N GLN A 137 -3.67 -1.98 -8.10
CA GLN A 137 -3.70 -1.34 -9.41
C GLN A 137 -4.18 -2.31 -10.48
N ASP A 138 -3.52 -3.45 -10.62
CA ASP A 138 -3.78 -4.40 -11.72
C ASP A 138 -5.18 -5.05 -11.62
N ASN A 139 -5.75 -5.15 -10.43
CA ASN A 139 -7.13 -5.56 -10.22
C ASN A 139 -8.16 -4.41 -10.33
N ASN A 140 -7.75 -3.20 -10.69
CA ASN A 140 -8.60 -2.00 -10.74
C ASN A 140 -9.32 -1.72 -9.41
N ARG A 141 -8.72 -2.13 -8.29
CA ARG A 141 -9.28 -1.92 -6.96
C ARG A 141 -9.02 -0.53 -6.43
N SER A 142 -7.87 0.03 -6.78
CA SER A 142 -7.43 1.37 -6.36
C SER A 142 -6.60 2.02 -7.43
N ALA A 143 -6.88 3.27 -7.75
CA ALA A 143 -5.97 4.08 -8.53
C ALA A 143 -4.74 4.45 -7.70
N LEU A 144 -3.56 4.28 -8.27
CA LEU A 144 -2.31 4.74 -7.66
C LEU A 144 -2.07 6.21 -8.01
N ILE A 145 -1.78 7.02 -7.00
CA ILE A 145 -1.53 8.45 -7.17
C ILE A 145 -0.16 8.79 -6.55
N GLY A 146 0.68 9.52 -7.27
CA GLY A 146 1.96 9.97 -6.72
C GLY A 146 3.12 9.88 -7.69
N LYS A 147 4.20 9.22 -7.29
CA LYS A 147 5.40 9.00 -8.10
C LYS A 147 5.71 7.52 -8.23
N GLN A 148 6.47 7.18 -9.29
CA GLN A 148 6.97 5.83 -9.55
C GLN A 148 7.64 5.25 -8.30
N THR A 149 7.35 3.97 -8.01
CA THR A 149 7.89 3.26 -6.85
C THR A 149 9.34 2.82 -7.07
N TYR A 150 9.97 2.26 -6.06
CA TYR A 150 11.41 1.96 -6.04
C TYR A 150 11.82 0.87 -7.05
N GLY A 151 11.06 -0.21 -7.14
CA GLY A 151 11.40 -1.35 -8.01
C GLY A 151 12.24 -2.44 -7.33
N LYS A 152 11.84 -2.90 -6.15
CA LYS A 152 12.47 -4.04 -5.46
C LYS A 152 11.60 -5.30 -5.63
N GLY A 153 11.81 -6.00 -6.75
CA GLY A 153 11.02 -7.16 -7.16
C GLY A 153 11.70 -8.51 -6.97
N LEU A 154 12.82 -8.62 -6.23
CA LEU A 154 13.55 -9.87 -6.03
C LEU A 154 13.25 -10.51 -4.68
N ILE A 155 13.13 -11.83 -4.70
CA ILE A 155 13.02 -12.69 -3.53
C ILE A 155 14.41 -13.24 -3.18
N GLN A 156 14.84 -13.03 -1.95
CA GLN A 156 16.09 -13.54 -1.43
C GLN A 156 15.85 -14.59 -0.34
N SER A 157 16.50 -15.73 -0.47
CA SER A 157 16.58 -16.73 0.59
C SER A 157 17.83 -16.48 1.42
N LEU A 158 17.66 -16.40 2.73
CA LEU A 158 18.77 -16.28 3.69
C LEU A 158 19.18 -17.69 4.14
N LYS A 159 20.46 -18.01 4.03
CA LYS A 159 21.03 -19.24 4.56
C LYS A 159 22.13 -18.91 5.55
N SER A 160 22.00 -19.44 6.77
CA SER A 160 23.06 -19.37 7.77
C SER A 160 24.20 -20.33 7.39
N LEU A 161 25.42 -19.93 7.58
CA LEU A 161 26.63 -20.72 7.42
C LEU A 161 27.16 -21.20 8.77
N THR A 162 28.13 -22.12 8.75
CA THR A 162 28.65 -22.79 9.95
C THR A 162 29.48 -21.89 10.89
N ASP A 163 29.86 -20.71 10.42
CA ASP A 163 30.63 -19.69 11.14
C ASP A 163 29.79 -18.53 11.66
N ASP A 164 28.48 -18.74 11.87
CA ASP A 164 27.49 -17.74 12.25
C ASP A 164 27.31 -16.60 11.22
N SER A 165 27.95 -16.67 10.07
CA SER A 165 27.69 -15.79 8.95
C SER A 165 26.44 -16.22 8.15
N GLY A 166 25.98 -15.40 7.24
CA GLY A 166 24.82 -15.68 6.39
C GLY A 166 25.04 -15.25 4.96
N ILE A 167 24.42 -15.98 4.04
CA ILE A 167 24.38 -15.63 2.62
C ILE A 167 22.94 -15.37 2.17
N ALA A 168 22.74 -14.28 1.43
CA ALA A 168 21.47 -13.96 0.78
C ALA A 168 21.56 -14.33 -0.71
N ILE A 169 20.72 -15.26 -1.15
CA ILE A 169 20.69 -15.74 -2.53
C ILE A 169 19.39 -15.33 -3.18
N THR A 170 19.44 -14.66 -4.32
CA THR A 170 18.23 -14.39 -5.12
C THR A 170 17.71 -15.67 -5.73
N VAL A 171 16.47 -16.04 -5.42
CA VAL A 171 15.84 -17.31 -5.83
C VAL A 171 14.68 -17.11 -6.80
N ALA A 172 14.01 -15.97 -6.77
CA ALA A 172 12.88 -15.66 -7.65
C ALA A 172 12.67 -14.15 -7.79
N SER A 173 11.74 -13.76 -8.65
CA SER A 173 11.22 -12.40 -8.77
C SER A 173 9.70 -12.38 -8.59
N TYR A 174 9.17 -11.25 -8.14
CA TYR A 174 7.74 -10.99 -8.11
C TYR A 174 7.26 -10.45 -9.45
N LEU A 175 6.07 -10.91 -9.85
CA LEU A 175 5.30 -10.35 -10.94
C LEU A 175 3.99 -9.81 -10.37
N THR A 176 3.54 -8.66 -10.87
CA THR A 176 2.20 -8.15 -10.58
C THR A 176 1.13 -9.04 -11.22
N PRO A 177 -0.15 -8.94 -10.88
CA PRO A 177 -1.22 -9.73 -11.50
C PRO A 177 -1.23 -9.69 -13.03
N ASN A 178 -0.85 -8.57 -13.64
CA ASN A 178 -0.73 -8.44 -15.10
C ASN A 178 0.61 -9.00 -15.66
N GLY A 179 1.40 -9.69 -14.84
CA GLY A 179 2.66 -10.31 -15.25
C GLY A 179 3.84 -9.36 -15.37
N ASN A 180 3.72 -8.12 -14.87
CA ASN A 180 4.79 -7.13 -14.95
C ASN A 180 5.89 -7.41 -13.91
N ASN A 181 7.14 -7.46 -14.35
CA ASN A 181 8.29 -7.51 -13.46
C ASN A 181 8.64 -6.10 -12.98
N ILE A 182 8.56 -5.87 -11.68
CA ILE A 182 8.83 -4.56 -11.06
C ILE A 182 10.31 -4.32 -10.78
N GLN A 183 11.18 -5.32 -10.88
CA GLN A 183 12.60 -5.20 -10.53
C GLN A 183 13.31 -4.13 -11.38
N GLY A 184 13.88 -3.12 -10.71
CA GLY A 184 14.59 -1.99 -11.31
C GLY A 184 13.70 -1.02 -12.10
N ARG A 185 12.37 -1.27 -12.13
CA ARG A 185 11.39 -0.43 -12.84
C ARG A 185 10.40 0.23 -11.90
N GLY A 186 10.00 -0.46 -10.84
CA GLY A 186 8.90 -0.03 -9.98
C GLY A 186 7.55 -0.06 -10.67
N ILE A 187 6.56 0.51 -10.00
CA ILE A 187 5.19 0.66 -10.48
C ILE A 187 4.96 2.13 -10.83
N ILE A 188 4.42 2.36 -12.02
CA ILE A 188 4.06 3.71 -12.48
C ILE A 188 2.64 3.98 -11.99
N PRO A 189 2.41 5.08 -11.23
CA PRO A 189 1.08 5.42 -10.76
C PRO A 189 0.16 5.86 -11.91
N ASP A 190 -1.15 5.66 -11.74
CA ASP A 190 -2.18 6.07 -12.71
C ASP A 190 -2.26 7.60 -12.84
N LYS A 191 -1.98 8.30 -11.73
CA LYS A 191 -1.92 9.76 -11.69
C LYS A 191 -0.60 10.23 -11.08
N ILE A 192 0.23 10.86 -11.88
CA ILE A 192 1.51 11.43 -11.45
C ILE A 192 1.28 12.78 -10.75
N LEU A 193 1.97 13.00 -9.62
CA LEU A 193 2.00 14.28 -8.91
C LEU A 193 3.39 14.92 -9.01
N ASP A 194 3.45 16.08 -9.64
CA ASP A 194 4.70 16.80 -9.96
C ASP A 194 5.08 17.88 -8.94
N PHE A 195 4.51 17.83 -7.73
CA PHE A 195 4.85 18.78 -6.68
C PHE A 195 5.45 18.08 -5.47
N ASN A 196 6.10 18.86 -4.61
CA ASN A 196 6.83 18.34 -3.45
C ASN A 196 5.89 17.69 -2.44
N GLU A 197 6.37 16.61 -1.85
CA GLU A 197 5.72 15.94 -0.74
C GLU A 197 5.77 16.81 0.53
N ALA A 198 4.78 16.67 1.38
CA ALA A 198 4.79 17.29 2.69
C ALA A 198 5.90 16.67 3.57
N LYS A 199 6.42 17.45 4.51
CA LYS A 199 7.35 16.92 5.52
C LYS A 199 6.62 16.02 6.53
N ASP A 200 5.37 16.36 6.84
CA ASP A 200 4.49 15.60 7.72
C ASP A 200 3.33 15.00 6.90
N PHE A 201 3.43 13.71 6.62
CA PHE A 201 2.45 12.97 5.83
C PHE A 201 1.10 12.87 6.54
N GLY A 202 0.03 13.16 5.83
CA GLY A 202 -1.32 13.16 6.36
C GLY A 202 -1.66 14.40 7.19
N SER A 203 -0.82 15.45 7.21
CA SER A 203 -1.15 16.73 7.81
C SER A 203 -2.13 17.53 6.93
N SER A 204 -2.72 18.60 7.48
CA SER A 204 -3.56 19.53 6.74
C SER A 204 -2.85 20.23 5.57
N GLU A 205 -1.52 20.29 5.62
CA GLU A 205 -0.67 20.87 4.56
C GLU A 205 -0.23 19.85 3.50
N ASP A 206 -0.61 18.58 3.65
CA ASP A 206 -0.23 17.53 2.70
C ASP A 206 -1.06 17.63 1.41
N LYS A 207 -0.47 18.30 0.42
CA LYS A 207 -1.10 18.51 -0.89
C LYS A 207 -1.40 17.21 -1.64
N TRP A 208 -0.64 16.14 -1.37
CA TRP A 208 -0.88 14.84 -2.00
C TRP A 208 -2.15 14.21 -1.44
N VAL A 209 -2.34 14.29 -0.13
CA VAL A 209 -3.58 13.83 0.51
C VAL A 209 -4.76 14.66 0.00
N LYS A 210 -4.66 15.98 -0.07
CA LYS A 210 -5.73 16.83 -0.64
C LYS A 210 -6.08 16.47 -2.08
N ASN A 211 -5.08 16.14 -2.91
CA ASN A 211 -5.35 15.66 -4.28
C ASN A 211 -6.05 14.30 -4.31
N ALA A 212 -5.65 13.40 -3.40
CA ALA A 212 -6.31 12.10 -3.25
C ALA A 212 -7.76 12.24 -2.76
N GLU A 213 -8.02 13.16 -1.81
CA GLU A 213 -9.39 13.51 -1.36
C GLU A 213 -10.25 13.97 -2.53
N ILE A 214 -9.81 14.98 -3.28
CA ILE A 214 -10.53 15.50 -4.45
C ILE A 214 -10.82 14.40 -5.48
N TYR A 215 -9.83 13.56 -5.75
CA TYR A 215 -10.00 12.46 -6.71
C TYR A 215 -11.02 11.43 -6.20
N LEU A 216 -10.92 11.05 -4.92
CA LEU A 216 -11.81 10.07 -4.30
C LEU A 216 -13.25 10.62 -4.20
N SER A 217 -13.43 11.90 -3.80
CA SER A 217 -14.72 12.56 -3.76
C SER A 217 -15.40 12.56 -5.15
N SER A 218 -14.62 12.78 -6.22
CA SER A 218 -15.16 12.69 -7.59
C SER A 218 -15.66 11.30 -7.98
N ILE A 219 -15.11 10.24 -7.39
CA ILE A 219 -15.57 8.86 -7.58
C ILE A 219 -16.87 8.63 -6.79
N LEU A 220 -16.91 9.12 -5.56
CA LEU A 220 -18.08 9.02 -4.68
C LEU A 220 -19.29 9.74 -5.27
N ASP A 221 -19.13 10.98 -5.73
CA ASP A 221 -20.18 11.77 -6.40
C ASP A 221 -20.77 11.01 -7.61
N LYS A 222 -19.92 10.44 -8.46
CA LYS A 222 -20.38 9.67 -9.63
C LYS A 222 -21.19 8.43 -9.21
N LYS A 223 -20.76 7.74 -8.16
CA LYS A 223 -21.48 6.58 -7.64
C LYS A 223 -22.83 6.94 -7.08
N GLU A 224 -22.94 8.06 -6.38
CA GLU A 224 -24.23 8.58 -5.88
C GLU A 224 -25.20 8.94 -7.00
N LEU A 225 -24.71 9.60 -8.05
CA LEU A 225 -25.52 9.95 -9.21
C LEU A 225 -26.08 8.68 -9.91
N GLN A 226 -25.24 7.68 -10.15
CA GLN A 226 -25.65 6.41 -10.73
C GLN A 226 -26.71 5.69 -9.89
N ASN A 227 -26.51 5.64 -8.56
CA ASN A 227 -27.48 5.03 -7.65
C ASN A 227 -28.82 5.74 -7.65
N ASN A 228 -28.83 7.07 -7.81
CA ASN A 228 -30.04 7.86 -7.88
C ASN A 228 -30.80 7.66 -9.20
N GLU A 229 -30.09 7.55 -10.31
CA GLU A 229 -30.68 7.24 -11.62
C GLU A 229 -31.35 5.86 -11.65
N ILE A 230 -30.72 4.83 -11.07
CA ILE A 230 -31.29 3.48 -10.94
C ILE A 230 -32.58 3.51 -10.10
N LYS A 231 -32.57 4.21 -8.94
CA LYS A 231 -33.76 4.33 -8.08
C LYS A 231 -34.92 5.05 -8.74
N ILE A 232 -34.66 5.94 -9.70
CA ILE A 232 -35.70 6.64 -10.46
C ILE A 232 -36.27 5.72 -11.53
N SER A 233 -35.42 4.94 -12.22
CA SER A 233 -35.86 4.00 -13.26
C SER A 233 -36.70 2.84 -12.70
N ASP A 234 -36.40 2.38 -11.48
CA ASP A 234 -37.15 1.28 -10.84
C ASP A 234 -38.54 1.73 -10.31
N LYS A 235 -38.82 3.04 -10.30
CA LYS A 235 -40.10 3.61 -9.86
C LYS A 235 -41.00 4.08 -10.99
N ALA A 236 -40.51 4.03 -12.22
CA ALA A 236 -41.24 4.43 -13.43
C ALA A 236 -41.80 3.21 -14.18
#